data_91627ba86e06a15cc940b97ff7f61b69
#
_entry.id   91627ba86e06a15cc940b97ff7f61b69
#
_cell.length_a   1.000
_cell.length_b   1.000
_cell.length_c   1.000
_cell.angle_alpha   90.00
_cell.angle_beta   90.00
_cell.angle_gamma   90.00
#
_symmetry.space_group_name_H-M   'P 1'
#
loop_
_entity.id
_entity.type
_entity.pdbx_description
1 polymer ?
#
loop_
_entity_poly.entity_id
_entity_poly.type
_entity_poly.pdbx_seq_one_letter_code
_entity_poly.pdbx_strand_id
1 'polypeptide(L)'
;MEVRATYRYAKISPFKAREITREIQGLPVSAALDVVAYSPKKAAALINKTLKSAVANAENNANLKVDGLVVKEAIVGEGPTMKRMMARARGSGSRILKRSSHIRIVLTDEIKIETRETRKAAQKAAKKKASESKAGSGATEAKAEKSGKPAKKGKK
;
A
#
# COMPACT_ATOMS: atom_id res chain seq x y z
N MET A 1 -2.43 -11.42 12.94
CA MET A 1 -1.53 -11.04 14.06
C MET A 1 -0.62 -9.89 13.63
N GLU A 2 -0.18 -8.98 14.53
CA GLU A 2 0.63 -7.81 14.14
C GLU A 2 1.99 -7.84 14.83
N VAL A 3 3.04 -7.64 14.06
CA VAL A 3 4.43 -7.58 14.54
C VAL A 3 5.04 -6.24 14.18
N ARG A 4 5.71 -5.59 15.13
CA ARG A 4 6.30 -4.27 14.93
C ARG A 4 7.80 -4.25 15.16
N ALA A 5 8.48 -3.43 14.35
CA ALA A 5 9.86 -3.02 14.61
C ALA A 5 9.98 -1.50 14.56
N THR A 6 10.84 -0.94 15.41
CA THR A 6 11.03 0.50 15.50
C THR A 6 12.52 0.83 15.55
N TYR A 7 12.97 1.68 14.61
CA TYR A 7 14.29 2.27 14.63
C TYR A 7 14.21 3.72 15.10
N ARG A 8 14.72 3.99 16.30
CA ARG A 8 14.68 5.32 16.93
C ARG A 8 15.92 6.14 16.58
N TYR A 9 15.77 7.47 16.49
CA TYR A 9 16.84 8.44 16.26
C TYR A 9 17.66 8.22 14.97
N ALA A 10 17.02 7.76 13.91
CA ALA A 10 17.65 7.63 12.61
C ALA A 10 18.15 8.98 12.11
N LYS A 11 19.45 9.07 11.76
CA LYS A 11 20.09 10.31 11.32
C LYS A 11 19.72 10.67 9.88
N ILE A 12 18.43 10.87 9.64
CA ILE A 12 17.85 11.26 8.35
C ILE A 12 16.63 12.16 8.57
N SER A 13 16.36 13.02 7.59
CA SER A 13 15.15 13.85 7.60
C SER A 13 13.90 12.98 7.42
N PRO A 14 12.81 13.21 8.20
CA PRO A 14 11.58 12.44 8.08
C PRO A 14 10.95 12.53 6.68
N PHE A 15 11.04 13.66 5.99
CA PHE A 15 10.53 13.81 4.63
C PHE A 15 11.20 12.81 3.65
N LYS A 16 12.54 12.68 3.71
CA LYS A 16 13.26 11.73 2.84
C LYS A 16 12.97 10.27 3.17
N ALA A 17 12.68 9.96 4.42
CA ALA A 17 12.28 8.61 4.80
C ALA A 17 10.84 8.29 4.39
N ARG A 18 9.92 9.28 4.47
CA ARG A 18 8.51 9.10 4.06
C ARG A 18 8.32 8.79 2.57
N GLU A 19 9.22 9.24 1.71
CA GLU A 19 9.17 8.89 0.29
C GLU A 19 9.21 7.37 0.10
N ILE A 20 10.15 6.70 0.74
CA ILE A 20 10.33 5.25 0.60
C ILE A 20 9.26 4.47 1.39
N THR A 21 8.90 4.93 2.60
CA THR A 21 7.87 4.23 3.38
C THR A 21 6.50 4.22 2.70
N ARG A 22 6.17 5.25 1.90
CA ARG A 22 4.95 5.26 1.09
C ARG A 22 4.97 4.23 -0.04
N GLU A 23 6.14 3.95 -0.61
CA GLU A 23 6.29 2.98 -1.69
C GLU A 23 6.13 1.53 -1.20
N ILE A 24 6.55 1.23 0.04
CA ILE A 24 6.51 -0.14 0.59
C ILE A 24 5.22 -0.47 1.32
N GLN A 25 4.41 0.52 1.67
CA GLN A 25 3.17 0.32 2.42
C GLN A 25 2.14 -0.45 1.58
N GLY A 26 1.55 -1.50 2.15
CA GLY A 26 0.59 -2.36 1.46
C GLY A 26 1.22 -3.42 0.54
N LEU A 27 2.56 -3.50 0.45
CA LEU A 27 3.24 -4.53 -0.33
C LEU A 27 3.49 -5.79 0.50
N PRO A 28 3.60 -6.97 -0.14
CA PRO A 28 4.15 -8.15 0.50
C PRO A 28 5.61 -7.91 0.88
N VAL A 29 6.05 -8.54 1.97
CA VAL A 29 7.40 -8.31 2.53
C VAL A 29 8.51 -8.59 1.53
N SER A 30 8.39 -9.63 0.70
CA SER A 30 9.37 -9.95 -0.36
C SER A 30 9.53 -8.80 -1.34
N ALA A 31 8.42 -8.30 -1.91
CA ALA A 31 8.44 -7.17 -2.83
C ALA A 31 8.91 -5.86 -2.15
N ALA A 32 8.55 -5.64 -0.88
CA ALA A 32 9.02 -4.48 -0.12
C ALA A 32 10.54 -4.50 0.09
N LEU A 33 11.14 -5.67 0.35
CA LEU A 33 12.60 -5.84 0.45
C LEU A 33 13.30 -5.53 -0.88
N ASP A 34 12.75 -5.98 -2.00
CA ASP A 34 13.29 -5.71 -3.33
C ASP A 34 13.24 -4.22 -3.67
N VAL A 35 12.10 -3.55 -3.49
CA VAL A 35 11.95 -2.11 -3.71
C VAL A 35 12.97 -1.30 -2.90
N VAL A 36 13.15 -1.66 -1.63
CA VAL A 36 14.10 -0.96 -0.75
C VAL A 36 15.54 -1.28 -1.14
N ALA A 37 15.86 -2.48 -1.58
CA ALA A 37 17.22 -2.88 -2.00
C ALA A 37 17.67 -2.12 -3.26
N TYR A 38 16.78 -1.93 -4.24
CA TYR A 38 17.09 -1.20 -5.48
C TYR A 38 17.18 0.31 -5.30
N SER A 39 16.65 0.88 -4.22
CA SER A 39 16.66 2.32 -3.99
C SER A 39 18.04 2.82 -3.57
N PRO A 40 18.68 3.77 -4.31
CA PRO A 40 20.00 4.31 -3.98
C PRO A 40 19.98 5.30 -2.79
N LYS A 41 18.80 5.58 -2.23
CA LYS A 41 18.63 6.58 -1.17
C LYS A 41 19.15 6.07 0.17
N LYS A 42 19.86 6.92 0.94
CA LYS A 42 20.32 6.59 2.31
C LYS A 42 19.19 6.11 3.22
N ALA A 43 17.96 6.62 3.01
CA ALA A 43 16.79 6.21 3.77
C ALA A 43 16.47 4.73 3.57
N ALA A 44 16.66 4.20 2.35
CA ALA A 44 16.42 2.82 2.02
C ALA A 44 17.25 1.86 2.88
N ALA A 45 18.53 2.14 3.07
CA ALA A 45 19.40 1.31 3.92
C ALA A 45 18.90 1.21 5.38
N LEU A 46 18.39 2.32 5.93
CA LEU A 46 17.84 2.35 7.30
C LEU A 46 16.50 1.63 7.40
N ILE A 47 15.64 1.81 6.39
CA ILE A 47 14.34 1.14 6.30
C ILE A 47 14.51 -0.36 6.08
N ASN A 48 15.47 -0.79 5.22
CA ASN A 48 15.80 -2.20 5.00
C ASN A 48 16.21 -2.88 6.32
N LYS A 49 17.07 -2.22 7.12
CA LYS A 49 17.46 -2.74 8.43
C LYS A 49 16.27 -2.90 9.37
N THR A 50 15.35 -1.93 9.38
CA THR A 50 14.14 -2.00 10.21
C THR A 50 13.17 -3.08 9.72
N LEU A 51 13.02 -3.22 8.38
CA LEU A 51 12.17 -4.23 7.78
C LEU A 51 12.69 -5.64 8.06
N LYS A 52 14.00 -5.88 7.91
CA LYS A 52 14.62 -7.16 8.29
C LYS A 52 14.45 -7.50 9.76
N SER A 53 14.54 -6.49 10.64
CA SER A 53 14.27 -6.68 12.07
C SER A 53 12.80 -7.01 12.33
N ALA A 54 11.86 -6.43 11.58
CA ALA A 54 10.44 -6.77 11.70
C ALA A 54 10.15 -8.21 11.25
N VAL A 55 10.79 -8.66 10.16
CA VAL A 55 10.70 -10.04 9.67
C VAL A 55 11.25 -11.02 10.72
N ALA A 56 12.44 -10.78 11.25
CA ALA A 56 13.02 -11.62 12.27
C ALA A 56 12.16 -11.68 13.55
N ASN A 57 11.52 -10.56 13.94
CA ASN A 57 10.57 -10.56 15.05
C ASN A 57 9.31 -11.38 14.74
N ALA A 58 8.84 -11.39 13.48
CA ALA A 58 7.70 -12.19 13.07
C ALA A 58 8.00 -13.69 13.09
N GLU A 59 9.17 -14.09 12.62
CA GLU A 59 9.63 -15.48 12.64
C GLU A 59 9.87 -15.98 14.05
N ASN A 60 10.70 -15.28 14.84
CA ASN A 60 11.18 -15.78 16.12
C ASN A 60 10.16 -15.60 17.27
N ASN A 61 9.41 -14.49 17.29
CA ASN A 61 8.53 -14.19 18.41
C ASN A 61 7.07 -14.61 18.15
N ALA A 62 6.63 -14.52 16.89
CA ALA A 62 5.25 -14.79 16.51
C ALA A 62 5.08 -16.12 15.74
N ASN A 63 6.18 -16.78 15.37
CA ASN A 63 6.20 -18.03 14.56
C ASN A 63 5.40 -17.92 13.25
N LEU A 64 5.41 -16.72 12.63
CA LEU A 64 4.70 -16.45 11.38
C LEU A 64 5.57 -16.80 10.17
N LYS A 65 4.94 -17.28 9.09
CA LYS A 65 5.62 -17.55 7.82
C LYS A 65 5.82 -16.24 7.05
N VAL A 66 7.03 -16.00 6.57
CA VAL A 66 7.42 -14.77 5.86
C VAL A 66 6.61 -14.55 4.58
N ASP A 67 6.30 -15.63 3.85
CA ASP A 67 5.60 -15.56 2.55
C ASP A 67 4.18 -14.97 2.64
N GLY A 68 3.56 -15.05 3.82
CA GLY A 68 2.22 -14.49 4.07
C GLY A 68 2.22 -13.07 4.64
N LEU A 69 3.40 -12.50 4.95
CA LEU A 69 3.47 -11.22 5.62
C LEU A 69 3.32 -10.04 4.64
N VAL A 70 2.56 -9.04 5.08
CA VAL A 70 2.33 -7.78 4.36
C VAL A 70 2.71 -6.60 5.25
N VAL A 71 3.28 -5.55 4.65
CA VAL A 71 3.55 -4.29 5.34
C VAL A 71 2.23 -3.53 5.53
N LYS A 72 1.64 -3.64 6.73
CA LYS A 72 0.41 -2.93 7.09
C LYS A 72 0.66 -1.44 7.17
N GLU A 73 1.67 -1.05 7.96
CA GLU A 73 2.00 0.34 8.22
C GLU A 73 3.51 0.56 8.16
N ALA A 74 3.90 1.67 7.55
CA ALA A 74 5.28 2.17 7.56
C ALA A 74 5.26 3.67 7.90
N ILE A 75 5.39 3.98 9.19
CA ILE A 75 5.23 5.33 9.73
C ILE A 75 6.60 5.92 10.05
N VAL A 76 6.78 7.20 9.69
CA VAL A 76 7.98 7.97 10.05
C VAL A 76 7.58 9.16 10.91
N GLY A 77 7.95 9.08 12.19
CA GLY A 77 7.82 10.17 13.16
C GLY A 77 9.02 11.13 13.09
N GLU A 78 8.81 12.35 13.52
CA GLU A 78 9.88 13.33 13.67
C GLU A 78 10.63 13.11 14.97
N GLY A 79 11.97 13.13 14.88
CA GLY A 79 12.85 13.08 16.04
C GLY A 79 13.44 14.45 16.37
N PRO A 80 14.26 14.54 17.45
CA PRO A 80 14.89 15.78 17.85
C PRO A 80 15.81 16.32 16.74
N THR A 81 15.77 17.63 16.55
CA THR A 81 16.58 18.32 15.55
C THR A 81 17.74 19.02 16.24
N MET A 82 18.96 18.64 15.88
CA MET A 82 20.17 19.33 16.35
C MET A 82 20.43 20.58 15.52
N LYS A 83 20.58 21.71 16.18
CA LYS A 83 20.90 23.00 15.55
C LYS A 83 22.40 23.18 15.52
N ARG A 84 22.98 23.61 14.39
CA ARG A 84 24.40 23.96 14.22
C ARG A 84 24.51 25.29 13.50
N MET A 85 25.59 25.97 13.70
CA MET A 85 25.95 27.21 12.99
C MET A 85 27.00 26.90 11.92
N MET A 86 26.88 27.56 10.79
CA MET A 86 27.90 27.56 9.75
C MET A 86 28.27 29.01 9.44
N ALA A 87 29.57 29.35 9.53
CA ALA A 87 30.05 30.64 9.13
C ALA A 87 29.84 30.88 7.63
N ARG A 88 29.43 32.09 7.27
CA ARG A 88 29.19 32.54 5.89
C ARG A 88 30.02 33.79 5.60
N ALA A 89 29.92 34.25 4.34
CA ALA A 89 30.60 35.46 3.92
C ALA A 89 30.23 36.69 4.78
N ARG A 90 31.09 37.65 4.87
CA ARG A 90 30.90 38.93 5.59
C ARG A 90 30.59 38.79 7.09
N GLY A 91 31.15 37.76 7.75
CA GLY A 91 30.93 37.53 9.18
C GLY A 91 29.54 37.05 9.56
N SER A 92 28.65 36.76 8.58
CA SER A 92 27.32 36.23 8.85
C SER A 92 27.37 34.73 9.21
N GLY A 93 26.38 34.23 9.96
CA GLY A 93 26.22 32.81 10.29
C GLY A 93 24.87 32.28 9.84
N SER A 94 24.85 31.08 9.24
CA SER A 94 23.61 30.41 8.88
C SER A 94 23.36 29.19 9.76
N ARG A 95 22.10 28.97 10.11
CA ARG A 95 21.66 27.82 10.90
C ARG A 95 21.56 26.55 10.05
N ILE A 96 22.20 25.48 10.51
CA ILE A 96 22.07 24.14 9.93
C ILE A 96 21.24 23.28 10.87
N LEU A 97 20.20 22.63 10.32
CA LEU A 97 19.33 21.71 11.05
C LEU A 97 19.70 20.26 10.70
N LYS A 98 20.30 19.54 11.65
CA LYS A 98 20.53 18.08 11.54
C LYS A 98 19.32 17.37 12.11
N ARG A 99 18.36 17.01 11.22
CA ARG A 99 17.11 16.36 11.59
C ARG A 99 17.32 14.88 11.83
N SER A 100 16.60 14.32 12.80
CA SER A 100 16.47 12.88 13.01
C SER A 100 15.00 12.44 12.83
N SER A 101 14.80 11.15 12.71
CA SER A 101 13.46 10.54 12.54
C SER A 101 13.35 9.24 13.31
N HIS A 102 12.11 8.80 13.54
CA HIS A 102 11.76 7.49 14.08
C HIS A 102 11.02 6.71 13.02
N ILE A 103 11.53 5.54 12.65
CA ILE A 103 10.93 4.67 11.64
C ILE A 103 10.24 3.52 12.36
N ARG A 104 8.94 3.33 12.12
CA ARG A 104 8.14 2.20 12.64
C ARG A 104 7.56 1.44 11.46
N ILE A 105 7.73 0.13 11.47
CA ILE A 105 7.15 -0.77 10.49
C ILE A 105 6.30 -1.79 11.24
N VAL A 106 5.08 -2.01 10.76
CA VAL A 106 4.14 -3.00 11.28
C VAL A 106 3.85 -4.00 10.17
N LEU A 107 4.10 -5.26 10.43
CA LEU A 107 3.79 -6.38 9.55
C LEU A 107 2.54 -7.10 10.05
N THR A 108 1.74 -7.64 9.14
CA THR A 108 0.54 -8.44 9.45
C THR A 108 0.41 -9.60 8.46
N ASP A 109 -0.23 -10.66 8.90
CA ASP A 109 -0.61 -11.84 8.11
C ASP A 109 -2.09 -11.81 7.67
N GLU A 110 -2.90 -10.87 8.18
CA GLU A 110 -4.34 -10.82 7.98
C GLU A 110 -4.76 -10.22 6.63
N ILE A 111 -3.87 -9.48 5.97
CA ILE A 111 -4.15 -8.82 4.70
C ILE A 111 -3.87 -9.80 3.55
N LYS A 112 -4.91 -10.20 2.82
CA LYS A 112 -4.76 -11.00 1.61
C LYS A 112 -4.07 -10.17 0.51
N ILE A 113 -2.94 -10.67 0.01
CA ILE A 113 -2.21 -10.02 -1.07
C ILE A 113 -3.01 -10.18 -2.36
N GLU A 114 -3.56 -9.08 -2.87
CA GLU A 114 -4.16 -9.07 -4.20
C GLU A 114 -3.07 -8.94 -5.27
N THR A 115 -2.65 -10.07 -5.80
CA THR A 115 -1.72 -10.07 -6.94
C THR A 115 -2.42 -9.51 -8.20
N ARG A 116 -1.64 -9.04 -9.18
CA ARG A 116 -2.17 -8.58 -10.46
C ARG A 116 -3.04 -9.64 -11.15
N GLU A 117 -2.74 -10.91 -10.94
CA GLU A 117 -3.50 -12.03 -11.48
C GLU A 117 -4.85 -12.21 -10.79
N THR A 118 -4.90 -12.13 -9.46
CA THR A 118 -6.15 -12.20 -8.69
C THR A 118 -7.05 -11.01 -9.00
N ARG A 119 -6.51 -9.79 -9.16
CA ARG A 119 -7.28 -8.62 -9.62
C ARG A 119 -7.85 -8.80 -11.02
N LYS A 120 -7.06 -9.34 -11.96
CA LYS A 120 -7.54 -9.65 -13.31
C LYS A 120 -8.62 -10.74 -13.32
N ALA A 121 -8.43 -11.79 -12.49
CA ALA A 121 -9.42 -12.85 -12.34
C ALA A 121 -10.74 -12.33 -11.74
N ALA A 122 -10.67 -11.49 -10.69
CA ALA A 122 -11.81 -10.85 -10.07
C ALA A 122 -12.55 -9.91 -11.04
N GLN A 123 -11.83 -9.09 -11.82
CA GLN A 123 -12.42 -8.24 -12.85
C GLN A 123 -13.09 -9.04 -13.96
N LYS A 124 -12.47 -10.14 -14.39
CA LYS A 124 -13.04 -11.03 -15.42
C LYS A 124 -14.31 -11.73 -14.92
N ALA A 125 -14.32 -12.15 -13.64
CA ALA A 125 -15.50 -12.75 -13.01
C ALA A 125 -16.62 -11.72 -12.81
N ALA A 126 -16.31 -10.50 -12.39
CA ALA A 126 -17.28 -9.40 -12.26
C ALA A 126 -17.89 -9.01 -13.62
N LYS A 127 -17.07 -8.95 -14.68
CA LYS A 127 -17.51 -8.64 -16.04
C LYS A 127 -18.41 -9.76 -16.62
N LYS A 128 -18.12 -11.03 -16.29
CA LYS A 128 -18.96 -12.17 -16.69
C LYS A 128 -20.32 -12.15 -15.97
N LYS A 129 -20.35 -11.87 -14.66
CA LYS A 129 -21.61 -11.70 -13.90
C LYS A 129 -22.45 -10.54 -14.42
N ALA A 130 -21.82 -9.41 -14.78
CA ALA A 130 -22.52 -8.25 -15.34
C ALA A 130 -23.08 -8.51 -16.76
N SER A 131 -22.43 -9.36 -17.58
CA SER A 131 -22.95 -9.78 -18.88
C SER A 131 -24.12 -10.78 -18.75
N GLU A 132 -24.06 -11.68 -17.79
CA GLU A 132 -25.14 -12.65 -17.50
C GLU A 132 -26.39 -11.95 -16.94
N SER A 133 -26.23 -10.94 -16.08
CA SER A 133 -27.37 -10.15 -15.56
C SER A 133 -28.06 -9.32 -16.66
N LYS A 134 -27.27 -8.79 -17.65
CA LYS A 134 -27.80 -8.06 -18.80
C LYS A 134 -28.54 -9.00 -19.81
N ALA A 135 -28.09 -10.23 -19.96
CA ALA A 135 -28.76 -11.20 -20.84
C ALA A 135 -30.09 -11.70 -20.25
N GLY A 136 -30.20 -11.77 -18.90
CA GLY A 136 -31.43 -12.15 -18.19
C GLY A 136 -32.53 -11.08 -18.23
N SER A 137 -32.21 -9.81 -18.27
CA SER A 137 -33.22 -8.72 -18.31
C SER A 137 -33.78 -8.48 -19.72
N GLY A 138 -33.03 -8.80 -20.78
CA GLY A 138 -33.50 -8.65 -22.17
C GLY A 138 -34.50 -9.72 -22.61
N ALA A 139 -34.56 -10.88 -21.93
CA ALA A 139 -35.46 -11.97 -22.27
C ALA A 139 -36.89 -11.79 -21.71
N THR A 140 -37.06 -10.98 -20.66
CA THR A 140 -38.37 -10.71 -20.03
C THR A 140 -39.14 -9.58 -20.71
N GLU A 141 -38.45 -8.58 -21.30
CA GLU A 141 -39.13 -7.49 -22.01
C GLU A 141 -39.66 -7.91 -23.41
N ALA A 142 -38.97 -8.81 -24.11
CA ALA A 142 -39.43 -9.30 -25.43
C ALA A 142 -40.68 -10.21 -25.38
N LYS A 143 -41.06 -10.70 -24.19
CA LYS A 143 -42.23 -11.55 -24.01
C LYS A 143 -43.51 -10.79 -23.62
N ALA A 144 -43.35 -9.54 -23.14
CA ALA A 144 -44.47 -8.66 -22.77
C ALA A 144 -45.07 -7.89 -23.96
N GLU A 145 -44.33 -7.66 -25.03
CA GLU A 145 -44.78 -6.87 -26.20
C GLU A 145 -45.60 -7.68 -27.22
N LYS A 146 -45.67 -9.04 -27.12
CA LYS A 146 -46.41 -9.88 -28.07
C LYS A 146 -47.85 -10.21 -27.68
N SER A 147 -48.34 -9.78 -26.51
CA SER A 147 -49.67 -10.13 -26.02
C SER A 147 -50.73 -9.03 -26.04
N GLY A 148 -50.45 -7.87 -26.61
CA GLY A 148 -51.31 -6.70 -26.56
C GLY A 148 -51.68 -6.09 -27.90
N LYS A 149 -52.36 -6.86 -28.82
CA LYS A 149 -52.97 -6.29 -30.02
C LYS A 149 -54.51 -6.42 -29.97
N PRO A 150 -55.25 -5.36 -29.66
CA PRO A 150 -56.70 -5.42 -29.75
C PRO A 150 -57.18 -5.29 -31.22
N ALA A 151 -58.04 -6.16 -31.61
CA ALA A 151 -58.73 -6.17 -32.88
C ALA A 151 -59.59 -4.92 -33.05
N LYS A 152 -59.37 -4.12 -34.07
CA LYS A 152 -60.29 -3.06 -34.50
C LYS A 152 -61.37 -3.69 -35.39
N LYS A 153 -62.59 -3.78 -34.84
CA LYS A 153 -63.84 -4.05 -35.58
C LYS A 153 -64.20 -2.79 -36.38
N GLY A 154 -64.46 -2.96 -37.66
CA GLY A 154 -65.01 -1.94 -38.52
C GLY A 154 -66.52 -1.68 -38.31
N LYS A 155 -66.92 -0.48 -38.57
CA LYS A 155 -68.28 -0.17 -39.03
C LYS A 155 -68.28 1.16 -39.77
N LYS A 156 -68.77 1.09 -40.97
CA LYS A 156 -69.45 2.08 -41.82
C LYS A 156 -68.76 3.37 -42.11
#